data_b4449f0bdbd784c2da3e407e2408d8fb
#
_entry.id   b4449f0bdbd784c2da3e407e2408d8fb
#
_cell.length_a   1.000
_cell.length_b   1.000
_cell.length_c   1.000
_cell.angle_alpha   90.00
_cell.angle_beta   90.00
_cell.angle_gamma   90.00
#
_symmetry.space_group_name_H-M   'P 1'
#
loop_
_entity.id
_entity.type
_entity.pdbx_description
1 polymer ?
#
loop_
_entity_poly.entity_id
_entity_poly.type
_entity_poly.pdbx_seq_one_letter_code
_entity_poly.pdbx_strand_id
1 'polypeptide(L)'
;MIEVNSFAELKTTAPSKTGELAILRRYYNNDNYYRGGGNFVGYVTTSLPADNGGTIAVGNGFYWRRVVDDPDEVNLFHFGARGDGANDDTTPVKNMLNWAQTYNTSMRDIAVRFPAGKFLVKPIDISASETAFFYLYGDHNPHGAIPRTTIISDKSSSPVFKVKSRRVTIEGICWDGQTAADVKTNTGAITAAMCSNTQPFFENTIVAGESVLIDGFRAQYCGGTVIKLLDTLDTKFNQVYTTTTYGRIFDVNYSGTAAGSWDHSTAIELTNANFQYGYGEATLWMPRVTQGLINNVWIEHTRFPGNLSDGQWIVDALSVEDCANKLNMTNSRVQMRQLNLQSGSALDLTFDDKSRWLSAFEYGWRRDENYGISLNGSIRPGWYSGYRVTNNTSTDKWFNLGLINFPKDNLQWVFEIIGKLSTEALDKTLGNPITSTNSCMTWLNISRCWNGIYGDMQHKGLPSVLEAKINRVGMTVAEVFIKVKANSGDTSFSLRATGPSRFDSGECCYYRPSLAEADASVVGTTVVNARMSLHNGLAGIGANEKGVLTIATATATAPSTTTVAGYVTVNINGTDRKIAYY
;
A
#
# COMPACT_ATOMS: atom_id res chain seq x y z
N MET A 1 -55.99 -15.15 -19.32
CA MET A 1 -54.78 -14.32 -19.07
C MET A 1 -55.22 -12.87 -19.09
N ILE A 2 -54.91 -12.14 -18.04
CA ILE A 2 -55.26 -10.73 -17.88
C ILE A 2 -54.01 -9.90 -18.19
N GLU A 3 -54.19 -8.75 -18.80
CA GLU A 3 -53.11 -7.80 -19.02
C GLU A 3 -53.40 -6.50 -18.29
N VAL A 4 -52.44 -6.00 -17.49
CA VAL A 4 -52.59 -4.78 -16.70
C VAL A 4 -51.41 -3.84 -16.95
N ASN A 5 -51.63 -2.55 -16.91
CA ASN A 5 -50.64 -1.54 -17.27
C ASN A 5 -49.80 -1.07 -16.10
N SER A 6 -50.26 -1.31 -14.84
CA SER A 6 -49.50 -0.88 -13.66
C SER A 6 -49.70 -1.82 -12.47
N PHE A 7 -48.77 -1.76 -11.49
CA PHE A 7 -48.89 -2.50 -10.25
C PHE A 7 -50.11 -2.07 -9.43
N ALA A 8 -50.51 -0.80 -9.50
CA ALA A 8 -51.72 -0.29 -8.88
C ALA A 8 -53.00 -0.90 -9.53
N GLU A 9 -53.04 -1.02 -10.85
CA GLU A 9 -54.13 -1.68 -11.58
C GLU A 9 -54.21 -3.16 -11.24
N LEU A 10 -53.08 -3.84 -11.11
CA LEU A 10 -53.02 -5.26 -10.70
C LEU A 10 -53.70 -5.48 -9.36
N LYS A 11 -53.55 -4.57 -8.39
CA LYS A 11 -54.18 -4.63 -7.05
C LYS A 11 -55.69 -4.40 -7.07
N THR A 12 -56.22 -3.84 -8.12
CA THR A 12 -57.68 -3.61 -8.28
C THR A 12 -58.32 -4.58 -9.26
N THR A 13 -57.55 -5.36 -9.98
CA THR A 13 -58.03 -6.35 -10.94
C THR A 13 -58.07 -7.72 -10.30
N ALA A 14 -59.29 -8.20 -9.94
CA ALA A 14 -59.43 -9.52 -9.33
C ALA A 14 -59.27 -10.65 -10.35
N PRO A 15 -58.53 -11.74 -9.99
CA PRO A 15 -58.51 -12.93 -10.81
C PRO A 15 -59.89 -13.61 -10.77
N SER A 16 -60.32 -14.18 -11.88
CA SER A 16 -61.59 -14.91 -11.97
C SER A 16 -61.58 -16.23 -11.19
N LYS A 17 -60.40 -16.80 -11.02
CA LYS A 17 -60.11 -18.02 -10.24
C LYS A 17 -58.66 -18.07 -9.82
N THR A 18 -58.38 -18.85 -8.78
CA THR A 18 -57.00 -19.19 -8.39
C THR A 18 -56.27 -19.89 -9.54
N GLY A 19 -55.03 -19.48 -9.80
CA GLY A 19 -54.22 -19.97 -10.90
C GLY A 19 -54.35 -19.17 -12.20
N GLU A 20 -55.16 -18.11 -12.24
CA GLU A 20 -55.22 -17.23 -13.40
C GLU A 20 -53.90 -16.45 -13.56
N LEU A 21 -53.46 -16.29 -14.80
CA LEU A 21 -52.23 -15.57 -15.12
C LEU A 21 -52.54 -14.10 -15.48
N ALA A 22 -51.71 -13.21 -14.99
CA ALA A 22 -51.67 -11.82 -15.42
C ALA A 22 -50.30 -11.42 -15.91
N ILE A 23 -50.27 -10.57 -16.93
CA ILE A 23 -49.07 -9.88 -17.42
C ILE A 23 -49.12 -8.44 -16.92
N LEU A 24 -48.20 -8.07 -16.06
CA LEU A 24 -47.96 -6.69 -15.69
C LEU A 24 -47.00 -6.06 -16.68
N ARG A 25 -47.44 -5.03 -17.41
CA ARG A 25 -46.57 -4.38 -18.43
C ARG A 25 -45.46 -3.56 -17.82
N ARG A 26 -45.76 -2.83 -16.73
CA ARG A 26 -44.82 -1.94 -16.03
C ARG A 26 -45.28 -1.66 -14.61
N TYR A 27 -44.40 -1.18 -13.74
CA TYR A 27 -44.80 -0.85 -12.38
C TYR A 27 -45.67 0.40 -12.33
N TYR A 28 -45.29 1.48 -13.03
CA TYR A 28 -46.01 2.75 -13.11
C TYR A 28 -46.59 2.95 -14.52
N ASN A 29 -47.84 3.37 -14.61
CA ASN A 29 -48.53 3.56 -15.89
C ASN A 29 -47.86 4.58 -16.82
N ASN A 30 -47.12 5.54 -16.26
CA ASN A 30 -46.41 6.57 -16.98
C ASN A 30 -44.91 6.25 -17.22
N ASP A 31 -44.46 5.02 -16.98
CA ASP A 31 -43.08 4.64 -17.25
C ASP A 31 -42.90 4.20 -18.72
N ASN A 32 -42.23 5.04 -19.50
CA ASN A 32 -41.96 4.79 -20.93
C ASN A 32 -40.93 3.67 -21.18
N TYR A 33 -40.20 3.27 -20.16
CA TYR A 33 -39.19 2.20 -20.24
C TYR A 33 -39.74 0.82 -19.83
N TYR A 34 -41.01 0.71 -19.50
CA TYR A 34 -41.66 -0.55 -19.12
C TYR A 34 -40.97 -1.31 -17.95
N ARG A 35 -40.40 -0.56 -16.98
CA ARG A 35 -39.65 -1.15 -15.87
C ARG A 35 -40.61 -1.81 -14.85
N GLY A 36 -40.15 -2.91 -14.23
CA GLY A 36 -40.87 -3.61 -13.15
C GLY A 36 -42.05 -4.46 -13.59
N GLY A 37 -42.24 -4.67 -14.91
CA GLY A 37 -43.21 -5.59 -15.46
C GLY A 37 -42.91 -7.06 -15.11
N GLY A 38 -43.76 -7.97 -15.58
CA GLY A 38 -43.58 -9.42 -15.42
C GLY A 38 -44.85 -10.19 -15.21
N ASN A 39 -44.75 -11.51 -15.03
CA ASN A 39 -45.86 -12.43 -14.93
C ASN A 39 -46.30 -12.62 -13.48
N PHE A 40 -47.62 -12.76 -13.27
CA PHE A 40 -48.23 -13.00 -11.97
C PHE A 40 -49.25 -14.12 -12.04
N VAL A 41 -49.39 -14.85 -10.91
CA VAL A 41 -50.43 -15.84 -10.70
C VAL A 41 -51.40 -15.31 -9.62
N GLY A 42 -52.69 -15.34 -9.92
CA GLY A 42 -53.76 -14.87 -9.02
C GLY A 42 -54.22 -15.96 -8.04
N TYR A 43 -54.59 -15.52 -6.85
CA TYR A 43 -55.16 -16.36 -5.81
C TYR A 43 -56.43 -15.69 -5.25
N VAL A 44 -57.57 -16.39 -5.29
CA VAL A 44 -58.79 -15.97 -4.65
C VAL A 44 -58.85 -16.61 -3.26
N THR A 45 -58.85 -15.80 -2.21
CA THR A 45 -58.78 -16.30 -0.83
C THR A 45 -59.13 -15.20 0.18
N THR A 46 -59.66 -15.58 1.32
CA THR A 46 -59.83 -14.69 2.46
C THR A 46 -58.61 -14.57 3.36
N SER A 47 -57.65 -15.51 3.25
CA SER A 47 -56.39 -15.46 3.95
C SER A 47 -55.35 -14.75 3.08
N LEU A 48 -55.23 -13.45 3.24
CA LEU A 48 -54.36 -12.61 2.43
C LEU A 48 -52.96 -12.53 3.02
N PRO A 49 -51.89 -12.68 2.22
CA PRO A 49 -50.52 -12.38 2.64
C PRO A 49 -50.33 -10.86 2.79
N ALA A 50 -49.26 -10.45 3.40
CA ALA A 50 -48.87 -9.03 3.39
C ALA A 50 -48.45 -8.59 1.99
N ASP A 51 -48.93 -7.43 1.56
CA ASP A 51 -48.45 -6.76 0.34
C ASP A 51 -47.01 -6.29 0.58
N ASN A 52 -46.11 -6.70 -0.29
CA ASN A 52 -44.70 -6.31 -0.19
C ASN A 52 -44.25 -5.31 -1.28
N GLY A 53 -45.21 -4.80 -2.04
CA GLY A 53 -44.93 -3.77 -3.04
C GLY A 53 -44.15 -4.25 -4.28
N GLY A 54 -43.99 -5.55 -4.49
CA GLY A 54 -43.15 -6.05 -5.61
C GLY A 54 -43.54 -7.44 -6.08
N THR A 55 -43.36 -8.45 -5.24
CA THR A 55 -43.63 -9.84 -5.61
C THR A 55 -45.03 -10.31 -5.17
N ILE A 56 -45.68 -9.58 -4.29
CA ILE A 56 -47.04 -9.81 -3.83
C ILE A 56 -47.83 -8.52 -3.94
N ALA A 57 -48.92 -8.55 -4.72
CA ALA A 57 -49.88 -7.45 -4.86
C ALA A 57 -51.23 -7.89 -4.28
N VAL A 58 -51.71 -7.23 -3.24
CA VAL A 58 -52.91 -7.61 -2.52
C VAL A 58 -54.08 -6.73 -2.90
N GLY A 59 -55.21 -7.36 -3.26
CA GLY A 59 -56.50 -6.75 -3.48
C GLY A 59 -57.52 -7.18 -2.44
N ASN A 60 -58.79 -6.83 -2.66
CA ASN A 60 -59.87 -7.19 -1.77
C ASN A 60 -60.37 -8.62 -2.04
N GLY A 61 -60.07 -9.57 -1.17
CA GLY A 61 -60.42 -10.98 -1.31
C GLY A 61 -59.53 -11.75 -2.29
N PHE A 62 -58.43 -11.20 -2.72
CA PHE A 62 -57.48 -11.84 -3.62
C PHE A 62 -56.09 -11.26 -3.48
N TYR A 63 -55.11 -11.98 -4.05
CA TYR A 63 -53.77 -11.45 -4.25
C TYR A 63 -53.14 -12.03 -5.52
N TRP A 64 -52.18 -11.32 -6.05
CA TRP A 64 -51.31 -11.73 -7.13
C TRP A 64 -49.92 -12.01 -6.62
N ARG A 65 -49.31 -13.10 -7.05
CA ARG A 65 -47.91 -13.43 -6.75
C ARG A 65 -47.11 -13.40 -8.04
N ARG A 66 -46.02 -12.65 -8.04
CA ARG A 66 -45.06 -12.64 -9.16
C ARG A 66 -44.50 -14.03 -9.38
N VAL A 67 -44.43 -14.46 -10.62
CA VAL A 67 -43.69 -15.64 -11.03
C VAL A 67 -42.19 -15.26 -10.99
N VAL A 68 -41.46 -15.93 -10.14
CA VAL A 68 -40.01 -15.74 -9.96
C VAL A 68 -39.38 -17.08 -10.25
N ASP A 69 -38.79 -17.21 -11.44
CA ASP A 69 -38.10 -18.42 -11.87
C ASP A 69 -36.69 -18.45 -11.29
N ASP A 70 -36.03 -17.31 -11.26
CA ASP A 70 -34.75 -17.09 -10.63
C ASP A 70 -34.80 -15.87 -9.68
N PRO A 71 -34.59 -16.06 -8.37
CA PRO A 71 -34.54 -14.95 -7.41
C PRO A 71 -33.52 -13.89 -7.76
N ASP A 72 -32.45 -14.27 -8.46
CA ASP A 72 -31.39 -13.38 -8.86
C ASP A 72 -31.81 -12.39 -9.95
N GLU A 73 -32.88 -12.64 -10.65
CA GLU A 73 -33.47 -11.70 -11.61
C GLU A 73 -34.34 -10.62 -10.96
N VAL A 74 -34.71 -10.81 -9.70
CA VAL A 74 -35.54 -9.84 -8.96
C VAL A 74 -34.67 -8.63 -8.60
N ASN A 75 -35.15 -7.44 -8.99
CA ASN A 75 -34.44 -6.20 -8.81
C ASN A 75 -35.38 -5.06 -8.35
N LEU A 76 -34.80 -3.91 -8.05
CA LEU A 76 -35.52 -2.78 -7.48
C LEU A 76 -36.68 -2.25 -8.33
N PHE A 77 -36.64 -2.37 -9.66
CA PHE A 77 -37.73 -1.96 -10.52
C PHE A 77 -38.98 -2.80 -10.27
N HIS A 78 -38.86 -4.06 -9.87
CA HIS A 78 -39.96 -4.91 -9.49
C HIS A 78 -40.68 -4.41 -8.24
N PHE A 79 -39.99 -3.64 -7.37
CA PHE A 79 -40.56 -3.03 -6.15
C PHE A 79 -40.94 -1.56 -6.34
N GLY A 80 -40.90 -1.06 -7.57
CA GLY A 80 -41.31 0.28 -7.90
C GLY A 80 -40.27 1.36 -7.75
N ALA A 81 -38.98 1.02 -7.73
CA ALA A 81 -37.94 2.03 -7.84
C ALA A 81 -38.04 2.74 -9.19
N ARG A 82 -37.79 4.04 -9.19
CA ARG A 82 -37.74 4.84 -10.43
C ARG A 82 -36.36 4.91 -11.02
N GLY A 83 -35.33 4.98 -10.21
CA GLY A 83 -33.94 5.06 -10.65
C GLY A 83 -33.66 6.27 -11.55
N ASP A 84 -34.35 7.40 -11.33
CA ASP A 84 -34.28 8.62 -12.13
C ASP A 84 -33.45 9.74 -11.46
N GLY A 85 -32.99 9.51 -10.25
CA GLY A 85 -32.20 10.44 -9.45
C GLY A 85 -33.00 11.59 -8.82
N ALA A 86 -34.32 11.61 -8.97
CA ALA A 86 -35.21 12.64 -8.46
C ALA A 86 -36.22 12.11 -7.44
N ASN A 87 -36.79 10.93 -7.72
CA ASN A 87 -37.74 10.30 -6.84
C ASN A 87 -37.01 9.53 -5.74
N ASP A 88 -37.64 9.48 -4.56
CA ASP A 88 -37.16 8.73 -3.40
C ASP A 88 -37.45 7.23 -3.59
N ASP A 89 -36.36 6.46 -3.77
CA ASP A 89 -36.39 5.01 -3.97
C ASP A 89 -36.23 4.22 -2.65
N THR A 90 -36.24 4.88 -1.49
CA THR A 90 -36.02 4.24 -0.19
C THR A 90 -37.04 3.14 0.12
N THR A 91 -38.32 3.37 -0.16
CA THR A 91 -39.40 2.37 0.07
C THR A 91 -39.20 1.13 -0.80
N PRO A 92 -38.95 1.24 -2.12
CA PRO A 92 -38.57 0.10 -2.95
C PRO A 92 -37.38 -0.70 -2.39
N VAL A 93 -36.31 -0.01 -1.94
CA VAL A 93 -35.14 -0.67 -1.35
C VAL A 93 -35.53 -1.43 -0.08
N LYS A 94 -36.28 -0.82 0.84
CA LYS A 94 -36.76 -1.50 2.06
C LYS A 94 -37.65 -2.71 1.75
N ASN A 95 -38.54 -2.58 0.77
CA ASN A 95 -39.39 -3.67 0.34
C ASN A 95 -38.60 -4.85 -0.22
N MET A 96 -37.59 -4.57 -1.03
CA MET A 96 -36.68 -5.60 -1.56
C MET A 96 -35.84 -6.25 -0.45
N LEU A 97 -35.30 -5.46 0.49
CA LEU A 97 -34.60 -5.98 1.66
C LEU A 97 -35.49 -6.94 2.48
N ASN A 98 -36.74 -6.54 2.77
CA ASN A 98 -37.69 -7.37 3.51
C ASN A 98 -38.01 -8.66 2.74
N TRP A 99 -38.21 -8.55 1.43
CA TRP A 99 -38.46 -9.72 0.58
C TRP A 99 -37.28 -10.70 0.59
N ALA A 100 -36.06 -10.19 0.41
CA ALA A 100 -34.84 -11.01 0.42
C ALA A 100 -34.68 -11.76 1.75
N GLN A 101 -34.95 -11.11 2.88
CA GLN A 101 -34.91 -11.73 4.20
C GLN A 101 -35.92 -12.87 4.35
N THR A 102 -37.12 -12.73 3.75
CA THR A 102 -38.20 -13.76 3.84
C THR A 102 -38.04 -14.86 2.81
N TYR A 103 -37.44 -14.56 1.67
CA TYR A 103 -37.27 -15.52 0.58
C TYR A 103 -36.23 -16.58 0.91
N ASN A 104 -35.12 -16.18 1.50
CA ASN A 104 -33.97 -17.06 1.80
C ASN A 104 -33.78 -17.27 3.31
N THR A 105 -34.82 -17.85 3.96
CA THR A 105 -34.80 -18.06 5.42
C THR A 105 -33.70 -19.02 5.90
N SER A 106 -33.25 -19.94 5.04
CA SER A 106 -32.20 -20.93 5.38
C SER A 106 -30.78 -20.35 5.33
N MET A 107 -30.51 -19.43 4.42
CA MET A 107 -29.20 -18.82 4.24
C MET A 107 -29.07 -17.44 4.86
N ARG A 108 -30.18 -16.77 5.16
CA ARG A 108 -30.22 -15.39 5.68
C ARG A 108 -29.50 -14.37 4.80
N ASP A 109 -29.51 -14.60 3.51
CA ASP A 109 -28.87 -13.71 2.55
C ASP A 109 -29.79 -12.55 2.23
N ILE A 110 -29.27 -11.34 2.35
CA ILE A 110 -29.97 -10.13 1.94
C ILE A 110 -29.29 -9.63 0.69
N ALA A 111 -29.91 -9.82 -0.47
CA ALA A 111 -29.37 -9.32 -1.73
C ALA A 111 -30.28 -8.21 -2.29
N VAL A 112 -29.70 -7.04 -2.58
CA VAL A 112 -30.38 -5.92 -3.22
C VAL A 112 -29.73 -5.63 -4.56
N ARG A 113 -30.52 -5.79 -5.65
CA ARG A 113 -30.04 -5.56 -7.00
C ARG A 113 -30.52 -4.21 -7.51
N PHE A 114 -29.56 -3.35 -7.79
CA PHE A 114 -29.74 -2.03 -8.38
C PHE A 114 -29.49 -2.11 -9.88
N PRO A 115 -30.50 -2.08 -10.74
CA PRO A 115 -30.31 -2.02 -12.18
C PRO A 115 -29.62 -0.71 -12.60
N ALA A 116 -29.32 -0.56 -13.89
CA ALA A 116 -28.84 0.71 -14.41
C ALA A 116 -29.83 1.86 -14.10
N GLY A 117 -29.36 2.90 -13.45
CA GLY A 117 -30.17 4.04 -13.00
C GLY A 117 -29.49 4.87 -11.91
N LYS A 118 -30.18 5.94 -11.50
CA LYS A 118 -29.74 6.80 -10.38
C LYS A 118 -30.78 6.72 -9.26
N PHE A 119 -30.39 6.18 -8.14
CA PHE A 119 -31.30 5.88 -7.02
C PHE A 119 -31.05 6.83 -5.86
N LEU A 120 -32.05 7.67 -5.54
CA LEU A 120 -32.03 8.50 -4.33
C LEU A 120 -32.52 7.66 -3.16
N VAL A 121 -31.64 7.32 -2.24
CA VAL A 121 -31.93 6.44 -1.11
C VAL A 121 -31.62 7.14 0.20
N LYS A 122 -32.65 7.29 1.05
CA LYS A 122 -32.48 7.79 2.41
C LYS A 122 -31.91 6.72 3.33
N PRO A 123 -31.40 7.09 4.51
CA PRO A 123 -30.80 6.15 5.45
C PRO A 123 -31.67 4.94 5.77
N ILE A 124 -31.05 3.78 5.72
CA ILE A 124 -31.63 2.48 6.06
C ILE A 124 -30.74 1.86 7.15
N ASP A 125 -31.29 1.73 8.34
CA ASP A 125 -30.62 1.10 9.48
C ASP A 125 -31.26 -0.27 9.74
N ILE A 126 -30.50 -1.34 9.49
CA ILE A 126 -30.85 -2.72 9.78
C ILE A 126 -29.86 -3.36 10.77
N SER A 127 -29.09 -2.53 11.48
CA SER A 127 -28.05 -2.99 12.41
C SER A 127 -28.58 -3.55 13.73
N ALA A 128 -29.88 -3.47 13.98
CA ALA A 128 -30.49 -4.01 15.19
C ALA A 128 -30.36 -5.54 15.30
N SER A 129 -30.31 -6.23 14.17
CA SER A 129 -30.14 -7.69 14.10
C SER A 129 -28.94 -8.05 13.22
N GLU A 130 -28.18 -9.04 13.67
CA GLU A 130 -27.08 -9.57 12.87
C GLU A 130 -27.60 -10.40 11.71
N THR A 131 -27.07 -10.13 10.51
CA THR A 131 -27.32 -10.92 9.29
C THR A 131 -26.08 -11.73 8.93
N ALA A 132 -26.26 -12.89 8.30
CA ALA A 132 -25.13 -13.69 7.86
C ALA A 132 -24.46 -13.08 6.65
N PHE A 133 -25.26 -12.59 5.69
CA PHE A 133 -24.78 -12.01 4.43
C PHE A 133 -25.57 -10.76 4.07
N PHE A 134 -24.90 -9.77 3.53
CA PHE A 134 -25.49 -8.56 3.00
C PHE A 134 -24.85 -8.21 1.66
N TYR A 135 -25.65 -8.18 0.60
CA TYR A 135 -25.19 -7.95 -0.74
C TYR A 135 -25.86 -6.74 -1.39
N LEU A 136 -25.07 -5.83 -1.94
CA LEU A 136 -25.51 -4.77 -2.84
C LEU A 136 -24.90 -5.00 -4.21
N TYR A 137 -25.72 -5.26 -5.21
CA TYR A 137 -25.28 -5.45 -6.58
C TYR A 137 -25.76 -4.32 -7.47
N GLY A 138 -24.86 -3.81 -8.29
CA GLY A 138 -25.14 -2.84 -9.33
C GLY A 138 -24.62 -3.32 -10.69
N ASP A 139 -24.81 -2.49 -11.69
CA ASP A 139 -24.39 -2.73 -13.08
C ASP A 139 -23.35 -1.67 -13.51
N HIS A 140 -22.47 -1.29 -12.61
CA HIS A 140 -21.48 -0.25 -12.85
C HIS A 140 -20.09 -0.83 -13.12
N ASN A 141 -19.40 -0.23 -14.09
CA ASN A 141 -17.96 -0.40 -14.29
C ASN A 141 -17.25 0.86 -13.76
N PRO A 142 -16.36 0.75 -12.76
CA PRO A 142 -15.74 1.92 -12.13
C PRO A 142 -14.90 2.75 -13.08
N HIS A 143 -14.34 2.14 -14.13
CA HIS A 143 -13.55 2.82 -15.15
C HIS A 143 -14.39 3.44 -16.28
N GLY A 144 -15.71 3.26 -16.25
CA GLY A 144 -16.60 3.87 -17.21
C GLY A 144 -16.75 5.38 -17.01
N ALA A 145 -16.77 6.17 -18.07
CA ALA A 145 -16.97 7.62 -18.00
C ALA A 145 -18.31 8.01 -17.40
N ILE A 146 -19.34 7.18 -17.60
CA ILE A 146 -20.70 7.40 -17.10
C ILE A 146 -21.09 6.21 -16.24
N PRO A 147 -21.33 6.42 -14.93
CA PRO A 147 -21.82 5.35 -14.07
C PRO A 147 -23.18 4.83 -14.52
N ARG A 148 -23.32 3.51 -14.64
CA ARG A 148 -24.61 2.88 -14.98
C ARG A 148 -25.53 2.76 -13.79
N THR A 149 -25.02 2.29 -12.67
CA THR A 149 -25.76 2.24 -11.40
C THR A 149 -25.17 3.23 -10.42
N THR A 150 -25.95 4.22 -10.02
CA THR A 150 -25.53 5.25 -9.08
C THR A 150 -26.51 5.34 -7.92
N ILE A 151 -26.02 5.23 -6.69
CA ILE A 151 -26.76 5.59 -5.49
C ILE A 151 -26.39 7.04 -5.14
N ILE A 152 -27.38 7.87 -4.89
CA ILE A 152 -27.22 9.30 -4.67
C ILE A 152 -27.54 9.64 -3.22
N SER A 153 -26.72 10.50 -2.63
CA SER A 153 -26.94 11.06 -1.29
C SER A 153 -28.25 11.84 -1.19
N ASP A 154 -28.99 11.65 -0.11
CA ASP A 154 -30.09 12.51 0.31
C ASP A 154 -29.65 13.68 1.21
N LYS A 155 -28.33 13.81 1.43
CA LYS A 155 -27.68 14.83 2.25
C LYS A 155 -27.94 14.72 3.76
N SER A 156 -28.37 13.56 4.23
CA SER A 156 -28.49 13.33 5.67
C SER A 156 -27.10 13.09 6.31
N SER A 157 -27.03 13.10 7.63
CA SER A 157 -25.79 12.79 8.38
C SER A 157 -25.61 11.31 8.68
N SER A 158 -26.67 10.51 8.47
CA SER A 158 -26.64 9.07 8.71
C SER A 158 -26.20 8.30 7.45
N PRO A 159 -25.52 7.16 7.58
CA PRO A 159 -25.13 6.36 6.43
C PRO A 159 -26.34 5.87 5.65
N VAL A 160 -26.20 5.74 4.33
CA VAL A 160 -27.27 5.20 3.48
C VAL A 160 -27.62 3.79 3.90
N PHE A 161 -26.59 2.96 4.15
CA PHE A 161 -26.77 1.62 4.68
C PHE A 161 -25.98 1.46 5.97
N LYS A 162 -26.70 1.20 7.06
CA LYS A 162 -26.12 0.81 8.34
C LYS A 162 -26.55 -0.60 8.66
N VAL A 163 -25.57 -1.51 8.70
CA VAL A 163 -25.81 -2.93 8.83
C VAL A 163 -25.03 -3.54 9.99
N LYS A 164 -25.41 -4.73 10.41
CA LYS A 164 -24.64 -5.61 11.26
C LYS A 164 -24.53 -6.95 10.57
N SER A 165 -23.53 -7.15 9.75
CA SER A 165 -23.41 -8.35 8.92
C SER A 165 -22.02 -8.97 9.00
N ARG A 166 -21.97 -10.31 9.12
CA ARG A 166 -20.69 -11.01 9.11
C ARG A 166 -19.99 -10.93 7.75
N ARG A 167 -20.77 -11.07 6.67
CA ARG A 167 -20.27 -11.04 5.30
C ARG A 167 -20.97 -9.95 4.52
N VAL A 168 -20.19 -9.21 3.75
CA VAL A 168 -20.68 -8.08 2.97
C VAL A 168 -20.11 -8.15 1.57
N THR A 169 -20.95 -7.97 0.57
CA THR A 169 -20.52 -7.73 -0.81
C THR A 169 -21.15 -6.44 -1.32
N ILE A 170 -20.35 -5.54 -1.84
CA ILE A 170 -20.78 -4.35 -2.59
C ILE A 170 -20.09 -4.39 -3.93
N GLU A 171 -20.88 -4.61 -4.98
CA GLU A 171 -20.34 -4.85 -6.31
C GLU A 171 -21.04 -3.98 -7.36
N GLY A 172 -20.25 -3.39 -8.27
CA GLY A 172 -20.75 -2.67 -9.43
C GLY A 172 -21.59 -1.43 -9.11
N ILE A 173 -21.30 -0.71 -8.04
CA ILE A 173 -22.05 0.46 -7.56
C ILE A 173 -21.19 1.71 -7.62
N CYS A 174 -21.78 2.81 -8.09
CA CYS A 174 -21.27 4.15 -7.90
C CYS A 174 -22.01 4.85 -6.75
N TRP A 175 -21.26 5.37 -5.79
CA TRP A 175 -21.76 6.29 -4.77
C TRP A 175 -21.47 7.74 -5.19
N ASP A 176 -22.52 8.55 -5.31
CA ASP A 176 -22.43 10.00 -5.55
C ASP A 176 -22.89 10.75 -4.30
N GLY A 177 -21.92 11.29 -3.56
CA GLY A 177 -22.15 12.02 -2.32
C GLY A 177 -22.83 13.38 -2.52
N GLN A 178 -23.06 13.84 -3.76
CA GLN A 178 -23.75 15.10 -4.05
C GLN A 178 -23.10 16.32 -3.41
N THR A 179 -21.78 16.27 -3.16
CA THR A 179 -21.03 17.46 -2.73
C THR A 179 -21.12 18.53 -3.81
N ALA A 180 -21.11 19.80 -3.41
CA ALA A 180 -21.48 20.95 -4.25
C ALA A 180 -20.95 20.90 -5.69
N ALA A 181 -21.76 21.32 -6.65
CA ALA A 181 -21.48 21.28 -8.09
C ALA A 181 -20.17 22.02 -8.47
N ASP A 182 -19.80 23.01 -7.71
CA ASP A 182 -18.61 23.85 -7.93
C ASP A 182 -17.29 23.09 -7.74
N VAL A 183 -17.33 21.97 -7.03
CA VAL A 183 -16.17 21.09 -6.86
C VAL A 183 -15.77 20.42 -8.19
N LYS A 184 -16.72 20.22 -9.11
CA LYS A 184 -16.46 19.57 -10.41
C LYS A 184 -15.61 20.41 -11.34
N THR A 185 -15.67 21.72 -11.19
CA THR A 185 -15.04 22.68 -12.13
C THR A 185 -13.91 23.48 -11.49
N ASN A 186 -13.75 23.38 -10.16
CA ASN A 186 -12.77 24.16 -9.43
C ASN A 186 -11.45 23.39 -9.34
N THR A 187 -10.41 23.91 -9.99
CA THR A 187 -9.04 23.41 -9.86
C THR A 187 -8.34 23.90 -8.59
N GLY A 188 -9.04 24.70 -7.77
CA GLY A 188 -8.54 25.20 -6.49
C GLY A 188 -8.74 24.21 -5.34
N ALA A 189 -8.12 24.51 -4.20
CA ALA A 189 -8.26 23.71 -2.99
C ALA A 189 -9.72 23.65 -2.53
N ILE A 190 -10.26 22.44 -2.37
CA ILE A 190 -11.60 22.20 -1.82
C ILE A 190 -11.57 22.47 -0.32
N THR A 191 -12.51 23.28 0.15
CA THR A 191 -12.68 23.56 1.57
C THR A 191 -13.79 22.69 2.18
N ALA A 192 -13.77 22.50 3.51
CA ALA A 192 -14.84 21.81 4.21
C ALA A 192 -16.22 22.41 3.96
N ALA A 193 -16.32 23.71 3.74
CA ALA A 193 -17.58 24.38 3.40
C ALA A 193 -18.15 23.96 2.04
N MET A 194 -17.30 23.65 1.06
CA MET A 194 -17.72 23.11 -0.23
C MET A 194 -18.23 21.68 -0.13
N CYS A 195 -17.80 20.96 0.91
CA CYS A 195 -18.15 19.59 1.17
C CYS A 195 -19.20 19.47 2.30
N SER A 196 -20.19 20.35 2.30
CA SER A 196 -21.23 20.40 3.34
C SER A 196 -22.07 19.13 3.47
N ASN A 197 -22.09 18.32 2.43
CA ASN A 197 -22.78 17.03 2.44
C ASN A 197 -21.80 15.93 2.89
N THR A 198 -21.91 15.54 4.14
CA THR A 198 -21.02 14.57 4.79
C THR A 198 -21.66 13.19 4.98
N GLN A 199 -22.74 12.88 4.25
CA GLN A 199 -23.42 11.59 4.38
C GLN A 199 -22.46 10.43 4.07
N PRO A 200 -22.31 9.47 5.00
CA PRO A 200 -21.61 8.21 4.74
C PRO A 200 -22.42 7.31 3.80
N PHE A 201 -21.73 6.47 3.04
CA PHE A 201 -22.42 5.50 2.21
C PHE A 201 -22.79 4.24 3.00
N PHE A 202 -21.79 3.60 3.61
CA PHE A 202 -21.95 2.30 4.22
C PHE A 202 -21.23 2.20 5.56
N GLU A 203 -21.90 1.66 6.57
CA GLU A 203 -21.35 1.34 7.87
C GLU A 203 -21.71 -0.09 8.28
N ASN A 204 -20.73 -0.95 8.47
CA ASN A 204 -20.92 -2.24 9.12
C ASN A 204 -20.55 -2.11 10.60
N THR A 205 -21.53 -2.33 11.46
CA THR A 205 -21.37 -2.14 12.91
C THR A 205 -20.86 -3.39 13.64
N ILE A 206 -20.72 -4.52 12.93
CA ILE A 206 -20.15 -5.72 13.54
C ILE A 206 -18.65 -5.51 13.76
N VAL A 207 -18.17 -6.01 14.88
CA VAL A 207 -16.74 -6.14 15.16
C VAL A 207 -16.28 -7.50 14.66
N ALA A 208 -15.13 -7.56 14.00
CA ALA A 208 -14.58 -8.76 13.37
C ALA A 208 -15.53 -9.38 12.31
N GLY A 209 -16.10 -8.54 11.44
CA GLY A 209 -16.80 -9.02 10.25
C GLY A 209 -15.84 -9.77 9.32
N GLU A 210 -16.33 -10.86 8.73
CA GLU A 210 -15.55 -11.75 7.87
C GLU A 210 -15.94 -11.60 6.40
N SER A 211 -15.00 -11.83 5.48
CA SER A 211 -15.29 -11.94 4.05
C SER A 211 -16.05 -10.73 3.50
N VAL A 212 -15.46 -9.56 3.62
CA VAL A 212 -16.00 -8.33 3.02
C VAL A 212 -15.39 -8.16 1.63
N LEU A 213 -16.25 -8.02 0.62
CA LEU A 213 -15.86 -7.77 -0.77
C LEU A 213 -16.45 -6.44 -1.25
N ILE A 214 -15.60 -5.53 -1.65
CA ILE A 214 -15.97 -4.30 -2.35
C ILE A 214 -15.34 -4.36 -3.73
N ASP A 215 -16.13 -4.59 -4.76
CA ASP A 215 -15.64 -4.82 -6.10
C ASP A 215 -16.34 -3.95 -7.15
N GLY A 216 -15.60 -3.47 -8.13
CA GLY A 216 -16.16 -2.62 -9.16
C GLY A 216 -16.83 -1.34 -8.61
N PHE A 217 -16.28 -0.79 -7.52
CA PHE A 217 -16.89 0.30 -6.78
C PHE A 217 -16.33 1.66 -7.19
N ARG A 218 -17.24 2.64 -7.33
CA ARG A 218 -16.86 4.02 -7.57
C ARG A 218 -17.42 4.93 -6.49
N ALA A 219 -16.60 5.89 -6.01
CA ALA A 219 -17.05 6.97 -5.14
C ALA A 219 -16.70 8.33 -5.75
N GLN A 220 -17.67 9.24 -5.78
CA GLN A 220 -17.46 10.57 -6.32
C GLN A 220 -18.23 11.63 -5.53
N TYR A 221 -17.66 12.84 -5.44
CA TYR A 221 -18.29 13.99 -4.78
C TYR A 221 -18.73 13.70 -3.33
N CYS A 222 -17.88 13.01 -2.58
CA CYS A 222 -18.17 12.54 -1.22
C CYS A 222 -17.56 13.49 -0.19
N GLY A 223 -18.39 14.10 0.64
CA GLY A 223 -17.92 14.95 1.75
C GLY A 223 -17.63 14.15 3.03
N GLY A 224 -18.27 13.00 3.22
CA GLY A 224 -18.13 12.15 4.40
C GLY A 224 -17.42 10.82 4.12
N THR A 225 -17.29 10.02 5.16
CA THR A 225 -16.74 8.66 5.07
C THR A 225 -17.58 7.77 4.16
N VAL A 226 -16.94 7.10 3.21
CA VAL A 226 -17.68 6.27 2.25
C VAL A 226 -18.00 4.90 2.82
N ILE A 227 -16.97 4.15 3.23
CA ILE A 227 -17.15 2.80 3.80
C ILE A 227 -16.43 2.73 5.14
N LYS A 228 -17.16 2.29 6.17
CA LYS A 228 -16.65 2.14 7.52
C LYS A 228 -16.79 0.69 8.00
N LEU A 229 -15.66 0.12 8.44
CA LEU A 229 -15.52 -1.23 8.97
C LEU A 229 -14.74 -1.20 10.30
N LEU A 230 -14.97 -2.18 11.18
CA LEU A 230 -14.28 -2.31 12.46
C LEU A 230 -13.68 -3.71 12.63
N ASP A 231 -12.37 -3.79 12.93
CA ASP A 231 -11.65 -5.05 13.19
C ASP A 231 -11.98 -6.16 12.18
N THR A 232 -12.11 -5.78 10.90
CA THR A 232 -12.60 -6.68 9.85
C THR A 232 -11.56 -7.72 9.43
N LEU A 233 -12.05 -8.88 8.99
CA LEU A 233 -11.22 -10.00 8.55
C LEU A 233 -11.49 -10.32 7.07
N ASP A 234 -10.47 -10.86 6.36
CA ASP A 234 -10.59 -11.32 4.97
C ASP A 234 -11.31 -10.32 4.06
N THR A 235 -10.88 -9.07 4.10
CA THR A 235 -11.53 -7.98 3.38
C THR A 235 -10.79 -7.65 2.08
N LYS A 236 -11.54 -7.58 0.98
CA LYS A 236 -11.01 -7.25 -0.35
C LYS A 236 -11.66 -5.98 -0.89
N PHE A 237 -10.81 -5.04 -1.28
CA PHE A 237 -11.16 -3.87 -2.06
C PHE A 237 -10.54 -4.02 -3.44
N ASN A 238 -11.35 -4.29 -4.45
CA ASN A 238 -10.89 -4.56 -5.80
C ASN A 238 -11.60 -3.67 -6.82
N GLN A 239 -10.88 -3.25 -7.84
CA GLN A 239 -11.41 -2.40 -8.92
C GLN A 239 -12.14 -1.16 -8.37
N VAL A 240 -11.47 -0.40 -7.51
CA VAL A 240 -12.02 0.82 -6.90
C VAL A 240 -11.52 2.05 -7.64
N TYR A 241 -12.46 2.95 -7.96
CA TYR A 241 -12.12 4.26 -8.50
C TYR A 241 -12.77 5.36 -7.67
N THR A 242 -11.99 6.38 -7.28
CA THR A 242 -12.55 7.52 -6.56
C THR A 242 -12.10 8.85 -7.18
N THR A 243 -12.96 9.85 -7.10
CA THR A 243 -12.63 11.19 -7.57
C THR A 243 -13.40 12.26 -6.80
N THR A 244 -12.76 13.38 -6.53
CA THR A 244 -13.39 14.53 -5.88
C THR A 244 -14.04 14.14 -4.56
N THR A 245 -13.22 13.77 -3.60
CA THR A 245 -13.66 13.34 -2.28
C THR A 245 -13.05 14.23 -1.20
N TYR A 246 -13.72 14.34 -0.07
CA TYR A 246 -13.23 15.08 1.09
C TYR A 246 -13.11 14.18 2.32
N GLY A 247 -14.06 13.30 2.54
CA GLY A 247 -14.02 12.31 3.62
C GLY A 247 -13.13 11.11 3.29
N ARG A 248 -13.01 10.20 4.24
CA ARG A 248 -12.31 8.93 4.05
C ARG A 248 -13.06 8.04 3.06
N ILE A 249 -12.35 7.44 2.15
CA ILE A 249 -12.95 6.43 1.26
C ILE A 249 -13.13 5.11 2.02
N PHE A 250 -12.06 4.64 2.63
CA PHE A 250 -12.09 3.47 3.49
C PHE A 250 -11.65 3.86 4.90
N ASP A 251 -12.56 3.69 5.86
CA ASP A 251 -12.30 3.80 7.28
C ASP A 251 -12.35 2.38 7.88
N VAL A 252 -11.24 1.66 7.72
CA VAL A 252 -11.03 0.33 8.29
C VAL A 252 -10.33 0.53 9.61
N ASN A 253 -11.13 0.75 10.66
CA ASN A 253 -10.63 1.14 11.95
C ASN A 253 -10.60 -0.05 12.93
N TYR A 254 -10.12 0.21 14.13
CA TYR A 254 -10.13 -0.73 15.24
C TYR A 254 -11.10 -0.27 16.32
N SER A 255 -11.63 -1.22 17.08
CA SER A 255 -12.66 -0.94 18.08
C SER A 255 -12.15 -0.15 19.30
N GLY A 256 -10.85 -0.07 19.49
CA GLY A 256 -10.24 0.60 20.63
C GLY A 256 -10.39 -0.14 21.96
N THR A 257 -10.89 -1.37 21.95
CA THR A 257 -10.92 -2.23 23.14
C THR A 257 -9.49 -2.59 23.52
N ALA A 258 -9.14 -2.28 24.75
CA ALA A 258 -7.81 -2.47 25.28
C ALA A 258 -7.29 -3.89 25.06
N ALA A 259 -6.05 -4.00 24.58
CA ALA A 259 -5.13 -5.15 24.74
C ALA A 259 -5.73 -6.58 24.70
N GLY A 260 -6.97 -6.73 24.32
CA GLY A 260 -7.58 -8.03 24.00
C GLY A 260 -7.28 -8.37 22.55
N SER A 261 -7.29 -9.59 22.20
CA SER A 261 -6.76 -10.18 20.98
C SER A 261 -7.31 -9.68 19.64
N TRP A 262 -8.31 -8.78 19.58
CA TRP A 262 -9.05 -8.49 18.35
C TRP A 262 -9.33 -6.99 18.13
N ASP A 263 -8.40 -6.13 18.42
CA ASP A 263 -8.50 -4.71 18.15
C ASP A 263 -7.70 -4.29 16.90
N HIS A 264 -7.75 -5.11 15.86
CA HIS A 264 -7.06 -4.88 14.59
C HIS A 264 -7.76 -5.62 13.46
N SER A 265 -7.59 -5.13 12.25
CA SER A 265 -8.05 -5.81 11.04
C SER A 265 -6.99 -6.76 10.49
N THR A 266 -7.42 -7.86 9.87
CA THR A 266 -6.51 -8.90 9.35
C THR A 266 -6.89 -9.30 7.93
N ALA A 267 -5.88 -9.64 7.11
CA ALA A 267 -6.02 -10.09 5.74
C ALA A 267 -6.80 -9.11 4.86
N ILE A 268 -6.29 -7.89 4.79
CA ILE A 268 -6.86 -6.82 3.97
C ILE A 268 -6.15 -6.79 2.62
N GLU A 269 -6.91 -6.92 1.54
CA GLU A 269 -6.40 -6.77 0.17
C GLU A 269 -6.95 -5.49 -0.47
N LEU A 270 -6.09 -4.62 -0.94
CA LEU A 270 -6.41 -3.44 -1.74
C LEU A 270 -5.75 -3.60 -3.11
N THR A 271 -6.57 -3.86 -4.14
CA THR A 271 -6.06 -4.23 -5.46
C THR A 271 -6.76 -3.46 -6.58
N ASN A 272 -6.01 -3.15 -7.66
CA ASN A 272 -6.55 -2.50 -8.85
C ASN A 272 -7.36 -1.22 -8.54
N ALA A 273 -6.81 -0.36 -7.68
CA ALA A 273 -7.53 0.81 -7.19
C ALA A 273 -6.87 2.11 -7.62
N ASN A 274 -7.70 3.10 -7.92
CA ASN A 274 -7.28 4.44 -8.30
C ASN A 274 -8.01 5.48 -7.44
N PHE A 275 -7.25 6.23 -6.65
CA PHE A 275 -7.74 7.27 -5.75
C PHE A 275 -7.26 8.63 -6.23
N GLN A 276 -8.16 9.44 -6.75
CA GLN A 276 -7.84 10.74 -7.32
C GLN A 276 -8.60 11.87 -6.63
N TYR A 277 -7.97 13.03 -6.52
CA TYR A 277 -8.60 14.26 -6.08
C TYR A 277 -9.27 14.15 -4.70
N GLY A 278 -8.53 13.60 -3.73
CA GLY A 278 -8.92 13.59 -2.32
C GLY A 278 -8.45 14.88 -1.62
N TYR A 279 -9.37 15.74 -1.19
CA TYR A 279 -9.02 17.10 -0.75
C TYR A 279 -9.09 17.34 0.76
N GLY A 280 -9.60 16.40 1.51
CA GLY A 280 -9.88 16.60 2.92
C GLY A 280 -9.09 15.68 3.86
N GLU A 281 -9.80 14.73 4.41
CA GLU A 281 -9.25 13.75 5.34
C GLU A 281 -8.40 12.69 4.61
N ALA A 282 -7.78 11.81 5.38
CA ALA A 282 -7.04 10.69 4.82
C ALA A 282 -7.94 9.82 3.93
N THR A 283 -7.55 9.66 2.65
CA THR A 283 -8.28 8.84 1.69
C THR A 283 -8.43 7.41 2.17
N LEU A 284 -7.32 6.83 2.64
CA LEU A 284 -7.27 5.51 3.26
C LEU A 284 -7.01 5.65 4.76
N TRP A 285 -7.88 5.10 5.58
CA TRP A 285 -7.66 5.03 7.01
C TRP A 285 -7.72 3.58 7.46
N MET A 286 -6.54 2.95 7.53
CA MET A 286 -6.40 1.52 7.81
C MET A 286 -5.26 1.27 8.80
N PRO A 287 -5.32 1.87 10.01
CA PRO A 287 -4.31 1.60 11.03
C PRO A 287 -4.47 0.19 11.60
N ARG A 288 -3.38 -0.37 12.12
CA ARG A 288 -3.34 -1.65 12.84
C ARG A 288 -3.82 -2.86 12.01
N VAL A 289 -3.56 -2.83 10.70
CA VAL A 289 -3.85 -3.97 9.82
C VAL A 289 -2.72 -4.98 9.91
N THR A 290 -3.06 -6.25 10.14
CA THR A 290 -2.13 -7.37 10.01
C THR A 290 -2.40 -8.11 8.70
N GLN A 291 -1.34 -8.57 8.01
CA GLN A 291 -1.45 -9.24 6.70
C GLN A 291 -2.15 -8.37 5.63
N GLY A 292 -1.76 -7.11 5.54
CA GLY A 292 -2.25 -6.21 4.50
C GLY A 292 -1.52 -6.43 3.16
N LEU A 293 -2.25 -6.41 2.05
CA LEU A 293 -1.72 -6.43 0.68
C LEU A 293 -2.19 -5.21 -0.08
N ILE A 294 -1.25 -4.48 -0.69
CA ILE A 294 -1.52 -3.42 -1.66
C ILE A 294 -0.91 -3.84 -2.99
N ASN A 295 -1.72 -3.93 -4.04
CA ASN A 295 -1.27 -4.33 -5.35
C ASN A 295 -1.96 -3.55 -6.47
N ASN A 296 -1.17 -2.94 -7.36
CA ASN A 296 -1.65 -2.11 -8.45
C ASN A 296 -2.59 -0.99 -7.99
N VAL A 297 -2.10 -0.18 -7.06
CA VAL A 297 -2.83 0.96 -6.47
C VAL A 297 -2.18 2.26 -6.89
N TRP A 298 -2.99 3.21 -7.31
CA TRP A 298 -2.58 4.55 -7.68
C TRP A 298 -3.33 5.60 -6.85
N ILE A 299 -2.58 6.46 -6.18
CA ILE A 299 -3.09 7.57 -5.38
C ILE A 299 -2.47 8.85 -5.93
N GLU A 300 -3.30 9.75 -6.45
CA GLU A 300 -2.79 10.98 -7.05
C GLU A 300 -3.62 12.22 -6.71
N HIS A 301 -3.02 13.40 -6.82
CA HIS A 301 -3.66 14.69 -6.58
C HIS A 301 -4.47 14.72 -5.28
N THR A 302 -3.94 14.08 -4.25
CA THR A 302 -4.63 13.84 -2.99
C THR A 302 -3.96 14.63 -1.87
N ARG A 303 -4.75 15.36 -1.08
CA ARG A 303 -4.20 16.14 0.04
C ARG A 303 -3.55 15.23 1.08
N PHE A 304 -4.22 14.14 1.46
CA PHE A 304 -3.72 13.20 2.44
C PHE A 304 -4.00 11.75 1.98
N PRO A 305 -3.00 11.07 1.40
CA PRO A 305 -3.18 9.74 0.81
C PRO A 305 -3.71 8.70 1.78
N GLY A 306 -3.22 8.71 3.03
CA GLY A 306 -3.73 7.76 4.00
C GLY A 306 -2.88 7.57 5.24
N ASN A 307 -3.46 6.79 6.15
CA ASN A 307 -2.84 6.30 7.37
C ASN A 307 -2.89 4.77 7.41
N LEU A 308 -1.73 4.14 7.28
CA LEU A 308 -1.52 2.70 7.34
C LEU A 308 -0.58 2.33 8.50
N SER A 309 -0.57 3.16 9.55
CA SER A 309 0.32 3.01 10.70
C SER A 309 0.03 1.75 11.52
N ASP A 310 1.00 1.35 12.32
CA ASP A 310 0.91 0.22 13.25
C ASP A 310 0.60 -1.13 12.55
N GLY A 311 0.85 -1.22 11.25
CA GLY A 311 0.42 -2.31 10.39
C GLY A 311 1.53 -3.24 9.91
N GLN A 312 1.10 -4.28 9.19
CA GLN A 312 1.98 -5.18 8.44
C GLN A 312 1.50 -5.25 7.00
N TRP A 313 2.31 -4.75 6.08
CA TRP A 313 1.92 -4.55 4.69
C TRP A 313 2.87 -5.21 3.71
N ILE A 314 2.32 -5.89 2.73
CA ILE A 314 3.01 -6.24 1.49
C ILE A 314 2.53 -5.24 0.44
N VAL A 315 3.46 -4.51 -0.17
CA VAL A 315 3.18 -3.53 -1.22
C VAL A 315 3.83 -4.04 -2.51
N ASP A 316 3.00 -4.52 -3.40
CA ASP A 316 3.47 -5.14 -4.65
C ASP A 316 3.63 -4.13 -5.77
N ALA A 317 2.66 -3.26 -5.94
CA ALA A 317 2.74 -2.11 -6.83
C ALA A 317 1.92 -0.95 -6.27
N LEU A 318 2.58 0.16 -5.95
CA LEU A 318 1.97 1.37 -5.44
C LEU A 318 2.54 2.59 -6.17
N SER A 319 1.66 3.43 -6.69
CA SER A 319 2.00 4.75 -7.21
C SER A 319 1.39 5.80 -6.29
N VAL A 320 2.21 6.74 -5.83
CA VAL A 320 1.75 7.89 -5.05
C VAL A 320 2.28 9.14 -5.76
N GLU A 321 1.39 10.01 -6.24
CA GLU A 321 1.76 11.09 -7.14
C GLU A 321 1.08 12.41 -6.76
N ASP A 322 1.83 13.49 -6.76
CA ASP A 322 1.33 14.85 -6.55
C ASP A 322 0.39 14.99 -5.33
N CYS A 323 0.77 14.39 -4.21
CA CYS A 323 0.03 14.45 -2.96
C CYS A 323 0.60 15.54 -2.04
N ALA A 324 -0.27 16.27 -1.33
CA ALA A 324 0.17 17.35 -0.45
C ALA A 324 0.80 16.86 0.86
N ASN A 325 0.48 15.66 1.29
CA ASN A 325 1.05 15.02 2.48
C ASN A 325 1.53 13.62 2.16
N LYS A 326 2.33 13.07 3.06
CA LYS A 326 2.89 11.73 2.95
C LYS A 326 1.86 10.65 3.28
N LEU A 327 1.98 9.49 2.64
CA LEU A 327 1.30 8.29 3.10
C LEU A 327 1.95 7.81 4.41
N ASN A 328 1.19 7.80 5.48
CA ASN A 328 1.70 7.45 6.81
C ASN A 328 1.78 5.93 7.00
N MET A 329 2.99 5.42 7.21
CA MET A 329 3.27 4.01 7.53
C MET A 329 4.13 3.89 8.80
N THR A 330 3.98 4.81 9.74
CA THR A 330 4.74 4.81 10.99
C THR A 330 4.45 3.56 11.83
N ASN A 331 5.43 3.10 12.60
CA ASN A 331 5.38 1.90 13.43
C ASN A 331 4.92 0.62 12.68
N SER A 332 5.20 0.54 11.37
CA SER A 332 4.71 -0.52 10.49
C SER A 332 5.83 -1.43 10.02
N ARG A 333 5.47 -2.68 9.68
CA ARG A 333 6.33 -3.61 8.94
C ARG A 333 5.88 -3.62 7.49
N VAL A 334 6.75 -3.16 6.60
CA VAL A 334 6.41 -3.03 5.18
C VAL A 334 7.40 -3.80 4.33
N GLN A 335 6.88 -4.74 3.54
CA GLN A 335 7.61 -5.35 2.44
C GLN A 335 7.15 -4.73 1.13
N MET A 336 8.06 -4.10 0.39
CA MET A 336 7.72 -3.36 -0.81
C MET A 336 8.48 -3.93 -2.01
N ARG A 337 7.76 -4.25 -3.09
CA ARG A 337 8.33 -4.75 -4.35
C ARG A 337 8.45 -3.67 -5.40
N GLN A 338 7.42 -2.88 -5.59
CA GLN A 338 7.43 -1.80 -6.55
C GLN A 338 6.76 -0.57 -5.96
N LEU A 339 7.45 0.55 -6.00
CA LEU A 339 6.97 1.85 -5.58
C LEU A 339 7.29 2.85 -6.68
N ASN A 340 6.27 3.52 -7.20
CA ASN A 340 6.41 4.65 -8.10
C ASN A 340 6.04 5.92 -7.37
N LEU A 341 7.01 6.81 -7.21
CA LEU A 341 6.82 8.14 -6.64
C LEU A 341 7.04 9.13 -7.77
N GLN A 342 6.01 9.84 -8.21
CA GLN A 342 6.15 10.88 -9.23
C GLN A 342 5.93 12.27 -8.65
N SER A 343 6.76 13.15 -9.13
CA SER A 343 6.85 14.60 -9.06
C SER A 343 5.82 15.36 -8.24
N GLY A 344 6.25 16.02 -7.31
CA GLY A 344 5.53 16.93 -6.43
C GLY A 344 6.27 16.94 -5.12
N SER A 345 6.19 17.97 -4.41
CA SER A 345 7.02 18.24 -3.25
C SER A 345 6.70 17.37 -2.00
N ALA A 346 5.82 16.38 -2.09
CA ALA A 346 5.28 15.79 -0.88
C ALA A 346 5.02 14.28 -0.91
N LEU A 347 5.67 13.56 -1.80
CA LEU A 347 5.37 12.16 -2.05
C LEU A 347 6.07 11.15 -1.20
N ASP A 348 6.35 11.49 0.00
CA ASP A 348 7.10 10.59 0.85
C ASP A 348 6.19 9.65 1.63
N LEU A 349 6.61 8.42 1.73
CA LEU A 349 6.18 7.55 2.79
C LEU A 349 6.77 8.05 4.10
N THR A 350 5.97 8.18 5.14
CA THR A 350 6.47 8.49 6.48
C THR A 350 6.69 7.21 7.25
N PHE A 351 7.96 6.98 7.62
CA PHE A 351 8.37 5.93 8.56
C PHE A 351 8.98 6.57 9.80
N ASP A 352 8.84 5.95 10.94
CA ASP A 352 9.49 6.34 12.20
C ASP A 352 10.58 5.33 12.59
N ASP A 353 11.20 5.53 13.74
CA ASP A 353 12.23 4.66 14.31
C ASP A 353 11.72 3.26 14.69
N LYS A 354 10.40 3.09 14.82
CA LYS A 354 9.74 1.81 15.10
C LYS A 354 9.37 1.04 13.84
N SER A 355 9.31 1.72 12.70
CA SER A 355 8.97 1.09 11.44
C SER A 355 10.05 0.11 10.98
N ARG A 356 9.62 -0.94 10.29
CA ARG A 356 10.49 -1.96 9.70
C ARG A 356 10.15 -2.08 8.24
N TRP A 357 11.08 -1.73 7.40
CA TRP A 357 10.93 -1.88 5.96
C TRP A 357 11.81 -3.00 5.43
N LEU A 358 11.19 -3.90 4.67
CA LEU A 358 11.86 -4.93 3.89
C LEU A 358 11.64 -4.60 2.41
N SER A 359 12.69 -4.19 1.73
CA SER A 359 12.68 -4.20 0.27
C SER A 359 13.24 -5.54 -0.18
N ALA A 360 12.40 -6.36 -0.80
CA ALA A 360 12.85 -7.61 -1.41
C ALA A 360 13.48 -7.36 -2.78
N PHE A 361 13.20 -6.24 -3.42
CA PHE A 361 13.72 -5.84 -4.73
C PHE A 361 13.81 -4.34 -4.86
N GLU A 362 14.78 -3.95 -5.61
CA GLU A 362 15.05 -2.63 -6.07
C GLU A 362 14.06 -2.18 -7.13
N TYR A 363 13.95 -0.90 -7.17
CA TYR A 363 13.46 -0.05 -8.23
C TYR A 363 11.99 0.33 -8.21
N GLY A 364 11.76 1.49 -7.60
CA GLY A 364 10.95 2.49 -8.26
C GLY A 364 11.77 3.12 -9.40
N TRP A 365 11.19 3.27 -10.56
CA TRP A 365 11.76 4.11 -11.59
C TRP A 365 11.96 5.52 -11.04
N ARG A 366 13.21 5.93 -10.82
CA ARG A 366 13.54 7.32 -10.52
C ARG A 366 13.47 8.09 -11.81
N ARG A 367 12.54 8.98 -11.93
CA ARG A 367 12.59 10.02 -12.97
C ARG A 367 13.33 11.27 -12.53
N ASP A 368 13.46 11.50 -11.22
CA ASP A 368 14.16 12.69 -10.70
C ASP A 368 14.99 12.36 -9.45
N GLU A 369 16.20 12.90 -9.42
CA GLU A 369 17.22 12.67 -8.39
C GLU A 369 16.89 13.28 -7.02
N ASN A 370 15.80 14.02 -6.91
CA ASN A 370 15.40 14.76 -5.72
C ASN A 370 14.38 14.07 -4.83
N TYR A 371 13.93 12.88 -5.19
CA TYR A 371 12.95 12.15 -4.40
C TYR A 371 13.62 11.18 -3.45
N GLY A 372 13.82 11.62 -2.23
CA GLY A 372 14.20 10.77 -1.13
C GLY A 372 12.95 10.16 -0.51
N ILE A 373 12.91 8.84 -0.34
CA ILE A 373 12.12 8.28 0.74
C ILE A 373 12.69 8.90 2.01
N SER A 374 11.94 9.77 2.67
CA SER A 374 12.33 10.29 3.99
C SER A 374 12.13 9.16 4.98
N LEU A 375 13.17 8.35 5.15
CA LEU A 375 13.18 7.27 6.11
C LEU A 375 13.61 7.83 7.45
N ASN A 376 12.67 8.27 8.25
CA ASN A 376 12.89 8.44 9.68
C ASN A 376 12.81 7.10 10.41
N GLY A 377 12.93 5.99 9.70
CA GLY A 377 12.78 4.66 10.23
C GLY A 377 13.94 3.72 9.90
N SER A 378 13.99 2.64 10.62
CA SER A 378 14.99 1.60 10.44
C SER A 378 14.62 0.66 9.30
N ILE A 379 15.57 0.44 8.39
CA ILE A 379 15.45 -0.44 7.25
C ILE A 379 15.99 -1.81 7.64
N ARG A 380 15.21 -2.86 7.41
CA ARG A 380 15.71 -4.23 7.57
C ARG A 380 16.64 -4.62 6.44
N PRO A 381 17.65 -5.45 6.74
CA PRO A 381 18.63 -5.87 5.74
C PRO A 381 17.99 -6.73 4.66
N GLY A 382 17.98 -6.21 3.48
CA GLY A 382 17.90 -6.88 2.20
C GLY A 382 19.02 -6.31 1.33
N TRP A 383 19.06 -6.62 0.07
CA TRP A 383 19.91 -5.91 -0.86
C TRP A 383 19.39 -4.48 -1.03
N TYR A 384 20.19 -3.53 -0.60
CA TYR A 384 19.94 -2.10 -0.83
C TYR A 384 20.89 -1.63 -1.89
N SER A 385 20.40 -1.30 -3.06
CA SER A 385 21.18 -0.69 -4.10
C SER A 385 20.65 0.70 -4.43
N GLY A 386 21.52 1.52 -4.97
CA GLY A 386 21.18 2.84 -5.48
C GLY A 386 21.42 3.99 -4.54
N TYR A 387 22.11 3.79 -3.42
CA TYR A 387 22.67 4.91 -2.66
C TYR A 387 23.90 5.46 -3.36
N ARG A 388 24.01 6.78 -3.39
CA ARG A 388 25.08 7.46 -4.10
C ARG A 388 25.58 8.64 -3.28
N VAL A 389 26.90 8.80 -3.22
CA VAL A 389 27.58 10.03 -2.81
C VAL A 389 28.40 10.54 -3.98
N THR A 390 28.51 11.84 -4.14
CA THR A 390 29.16 12.44 -5.29
C THR A 390 30.26 13.38 -4.82
N ASN A 391 31.49 13.16 -5.28
CA ASN A 391 32.63 14.07 -5.05
C ASN A 391 33.17 14.61 -6.36
N ASN A 392 32.66 15.74 -6.80
CA ASN A 392 33.14 16.49 -7.98
C ASN A 392 34.11 17.61 -7.61
N THR A 393 34.57 17.66 -6.35
CA THR A 393 35.47 18.71 -5.89
C THR A 393 36.94 18.30 -6.06
N SER A 394 37.84 19.27 -6.05
CA SER A 394 39.28 19.05 -6.15
C SER A 394 39.92 18.51 -4.86
N THR A 395 39.14 18.27 -3.82
CA THR A 395 39.61 17.76 -2.53
C THR A 395 38.88 16.48 -2.14
N ASP A 396 39.57 15.60 -1.39
CA ASP A 396 38.95 14.40 -0.83
C ASP A 396 37.93 14.79 0.22
N LYS A 397 36.76 14.13 0.20
CA LYS A 397 35.62 14.46 1.06
C LYS A 397 35.17 13.27 1.88
N TRP A 398 34.77 13.55 3.12
CA TRP A 398 34.08 12.57 3.97
C TRP A 398 32.57 12.59 3.75
N PHE A 399 31.95 11.41 3.74
CA PHE A 399 30.51 11.23 3.66
C PHE A 399 30.04 10.30 4.76
N ASN A 400 28.92 10.65 5.41
CA ASN A 400 28.25 9.80 6.36
C ASN A 400 27.33 8.83 5.60
N LEU A 401 27.61 7.55 5.65
CA LEU A 401 26.77 6.51 5.03
C LEU A 401 25.56 6.12 5.87
N GLY A 402 25.49 6.52 7.12
CA GLY A 402 24.37 6.25 8.00
C GLY A 402 24.71 5.51 9.28
N LEU A 403 23.66 5.18 10.03
CA LEU A 403 23.71 4.42 11.27
C LEU A 403 23.34 2.96 11.03
N ILE A 404 24.11 2.07 11.61
CA ILE A 404 23.83 0.63 11.63
C ILE A 404 23.66 0.16 13.08
N ASN A 405 22.72 -0.74 13.29
CA ASN A 405 22.47 -1.33 14.60
C ASN A 405 22.89 -2.80 14.64
N PHE A 406 23.45 -3.22 15.76
CA PHE A 406 23.89 -4.59 16.04
C PHE A 406 23.17 -5.12 17.30
N PRO A 407 21.93 -5.60 17.18
CA PRO A 407 21.18 -6.08 18.35
C PRO A 407 21.84 -7.26 19.05
N LYS A 408 22.61 -8.07 18.33
CA LYS A 408 23.33 -9.23 18.86
C LYS A 408 24.80 -9.24 18.47
N ASP A 409 25.62 -9.94 19.22
CA ASP A 409 27.00 -10.23 18.83
C ASP A 409 27.05 -11.14 17.60
N ASN A 410 28.17 -11.09 16.89
CA ASN A 410 28.42 -11.83 15.65
C ASN A 410 27.51 -11.44 14.45
N LEU A 411 26.91 -10.26 14.52
CA LEU A 411 26.29 -9.65 13.35
C LEU A 411 27.31 -8.86 12.55
N GLN A 412 27.18 -8.92 11.24
CA GLN A 412 28.04 -8.20 10.31
C GLN A 412 27.20 -7.41 9.32
N TRP A 413 27.55 -6.16 9.13
CA TRP A 413 27.10 -5.33 8.03
C TRP A 413 28.14 -5.31 6.93
N VAL A 414 27.72 -5.53 5.69
CA VAL A 414 28.57 -5.48 4.51
C VAL A 414 28.08 -4.36 3.62
N PHE A 415 28.94 -3.37 3.37
CA PHE A 415 28.72 -2.34 2.37
C PHE A 415 29.50 -2.74 1.12
N GLU A 416 28.81 -2.83 0.01
CA GLU A 416 29.41 -3.02 -1.32
C GLU A 416 29.40 -1.67 -2.04
N ILE A 417 30.57 -1.09 -2.22
CA ILE A 417 30.71 0.27 -2.72
C ILE A 417 31.39 0.22 -4.10
N ILE A 418 30.70 0.78 -5.09
CA ILE A 418 31.16 0.84 -6.46
C ILE A 418 31.47 2.30 -6.80
N GLY A 419 32.69 2.59 -7.09
CA GLY A 419 33.11 3.92 -7.50
C GLY A 419 34.49 3.86 -8.11
N LYS A 420 34.70 4.56 -9.21
CA LYS A 420 35.98 4.63 -9.91
C LYS A 420 36.64 5.97 -9.70
N LEU A 421 37.95 5.96 -9.70
CA LEU A 421 38.73 7.19 -9.88
C LEU A 421 38.39 7.82 -11.24
N SER A 422 38.36 9.16 -11.31
CA SER A 422 38.12 9.83 -12.59
C SER A 422 39.16 9.41 -13.63
N THR A 423 38.74 9.27 -14.86
CA THR A 423 39.59 8.89 -15.98
C THR A 423 40.78 9.84 -16.18
N GLU A 424 40.64 11.12 -15.86
CA GLU A 424 41.71 12.10 -16.00
C GLU A 424 42.89 11.87 -15.05
N ALA A 425 42.64 11.38 -13.83
CA ALA A 425 43.70 11.08 -12.88
C ALA A 425 44.50 9.81 -13.27
N LEU A 426 43.86 8.89 -13.96
CA LEU A 426 44.42 7.63 -14.39
C LEU A 426 45.21 7.75 -15.68
N ASP A 427 44.78 8.56 -16.65
CA ASP A 427 45.47 8.80 -17.92
C ASP A 427 46.86 9.44 -17.74
N LYS A 428 46.97 10.36 -16.78
CA LYS A 428 48.23 11.05 -16.53
C LYS A 428 49.28 10.21 -15.82
N THR A 429 48.87 9.17 -15.10
CA THR A 429 49.78 8.37 -14.27
C THR A 429 50.19 7.05 -14.92
N LEU A 430 49.41 6.49 -15.81
CA LEU A 430 49.59 5.14 -16.32
C LEU A 430 49.86 5.04 -17.82
N GLY A 431 49.75 6.13 -18.58
CA GLY A 431 50.11 6.18 -20.00
C GLY A 431 49.27 5.29 -20.94
N ASN A 432 48.22 4.66 -20.45
CA ASN A 432 47.27 3.84 -21.22
C ASN A 432 45.84 4.18 -20.88
N PRO A 433 44.96 4.30 -21.87
CA PRO A 433 43.55 4.48 -21.59
C PRO A 433 43.03 3.23 -20.88
N ILE A 434 42.66 3.37 -19.61
CA ILE A 434 41.95 2.33 -18.90
C ILE A 434 40.54 2.31 -19.48
N THR A 435 40.32 1.36 -20.39
CA THR A 435 38.99 1.07 -20.89
C THR A 435 38.07 0.79 -19.69
N SER A 436 36.88 1.32 -19.75
CA SER A 436 35.82 1.42 -18.74
C SER A 436 35.33 0.11 -18.08
N THR A 437 36.06 -0.98 -18.25
CA THR A 437 35.62 -2.33 -17.86
C THR A 437 36.10 -2.80 -16.50
N ASN A 438 36.98 -2.07 -15.83
CA ASN A 438 37.45 -2.47 -14.51
C ASN A 438 36.53 -1.87 -13.43
N SER A 439 35.55 -2.65 -12.99
CA SER A 439 34.75 -2.34 -11.84
C SER A 439 35.61 -2.20 -10.59
N CYS A 440 35.79 -0.99 -10.14
CA CYS A 440 36.42 -0.72 -8.85
C CYS A 440 35.38 -0.93 -7.76
N MET A 441 35.68 -1.81 -6.83
CA MET A 441 34.76 -2.17 -5.75
C MET A 441 35.49 -2.11 -4.41
N THR A 442 34.76 -1.60 -3.44
CA THR A 442 35.19 -1.63 -2.04
C THR A 442 34.14 -2.40 -1.23
N TRP A 443 34.55 -3.40 -0.51
CA TRP A 443 33.75 -4.04 0.51
C TRP A 443 34.17 -3.49 1.87
N LEU A 444 33.20 -2.95 2.59
CA LEU A 444 33.37 -2.50 3.95
C LEU A 444 32.54 -3.43 4.86
N ASN A 445 33.20 -4.24 5.66
CA ASN A 445 32.62 -5.16 6.58
C ASN A 445 32.70 -4.58 7.99
N ILE A 446 31.57 -4.47 8.67
CA ILE A 446 31.49 -3.96 10.03
C ILE A 446 30.77 -5.00 10.87
N SER A 447 31.46 -5.49 11.90
CA SER A 447 30.94 -6.52 12.78
C SER A 447 30.97 -6.09 14.25
N ARG A 448 30.03 -6.59 15.02
CA ARG A 448 30.05 -6.50 16.46
C ARG A 448 30.55 -7.82 17.05
N CYS A 449 31.51 -7.72 17.95
CA CYS A 449 32.02 -8.86 18.68
C CYS A 449 32.24 -8.42 20.13
N TRP A 450 31.59 -9.09 21.08
CA TRP A 450 31.68 -8.87 22.53
C TRP A 450 31.62 -7.39 22.96
N ASN A 451 32.78 -6.76 23.05
CA ASN A 451 32.91 -5.41 23.63
C ASN A 451 33.10 -4.31 22.59
N GLY A 452 33.09 -4.62 21.31
CA GLY A 452 33.45 -3.66 20.27
C GLY A 452 32.74 -3.83 18.95
N ILE A 453 32.74 -2.76 18.18
CA ILE A 453 32.38 -2.74 16.78
C ILE A 453 33.66 -2.59 16.00
N TYR A 454 33.91 -3.49 15.08
CA TYR A 454 35.15 -3.60 14.30
C TYR A 454 34.80 -3.53 12.82
N GLY A 455 35.68 -2.96 12.04
CA GLY A 455 35.53 -2.89 10.59
C GLY A 455 36.77 -3.31 9.87
N ASP A 456 36.59 -3.94 8.72
CA ASP A 456 37.63 -4.15 7.73
C ASP A 456 37.14 -3.69 6.35
N MET A 457 38.10 -3.26 5.52
CA MET A 457 37.82 -2.74 4.19
C MET A 457 38.70 -3.49 3.17
N GLN A 458 38.09 -3.90 2.08
CA GLN A 458 38.76 -4.61 0.98
C GLN A 458 38.48 -3.88 -0.32
N HIS A 459 39.51 -3.79 -1.16
CA HIS A 459 39.42 -3.11 -2.46
C HIS A 459 39.71 -4.07 -3.61
N LYS A 460 38.99 -3.86 -4.70
CA LYS A 460 39.32 -4.42 -6.01
C LYS A 460 39.49 -3.27 -7.01
N GLY A 461 40.57 -3.28 -7.76
CA GLY A 461 40.91 -2.21 -8.70
C GLY A 461 41.35 -0.91 -8.00
N LEU A 462 41.03 0.23 -8.59
CA LEU A 462 41.37 1.57 -8.07
C LEU A 462 40.09 2.26 -7.58
N PRO A 463 39.68 2.01 -6.34
CA PRO A 463 38.40 2.48 -5.82
C PRO A 463 38.42 3.98 -5.55
N SER A 464 37.23 4.59 -5.58
CA SER A 464 37.02 5.97 -5.14
C SER A 464 37.16 6.15 -3.63
N VAL A 465 36.94 5.09 -2.87
CA VAL A 465 37.02 5.12 -1.40
C VAL A 465 38.47 4.97 -0.95
N LEU A 466 38.95 5.94 -0.19
CA LEU A 466 40.30 5.98 0.33
C LEU A 466 40.42 5.44 1.75
N GLU A 467 39.46 5.81 2.58
CA GLU A 467 39.42 5.50 4.01
C GLU A 467 37.99 5.26 4.43
N ALA A 468 37.82 4.46 5.48
CA ALA A 468 36.54 4.35 6.18
C ALA A 468 36.78 4.50 7.68
N LYS A 469 35.80 5.08 8.37
CA LYS A 469 35.80 5.23 9.82
C LYS A 469 34.47 4.90 10.41
N ILE A 470 34.48 4.51 11.66
CA ILE A 470 33.27 4.17 12.43
C ILE A 470 33.24 5.06 13.64
N ASN A 471 32.10 5.72 13.84
CA ASN A 471 31.81 6.40 15.09
C ASN A 471 30.84 5.55 15.91
N ARG A 472 31.27 5.07 17.05
CA ARG A 472 30.46 4.28 17.95
C ARG A 472 29.55 5.21 18.77
N VAL A 473 28.27 5.22 18.46
CA VAL A 473 27.26 6.06 19.14
C VAL A 473 26.71 5.39 20.40
N GLY A 474 26.85 4.07 20.48
CA GLY A 474 26.41 3.27 21.62
C GLY A 474 26.99 1.86 21.60
N MET A 475 26.57 1.01 22.52
CA MET A 475 27.07 -0.37 22.57
C MET A 475 26.68 -1.21 21.34
N THR A 476 25.58 -0.82 20.70
CA THR A 476 24.96 -1.58 19.61
C THR A 476 24.78 -0.77 18.33
N VAL A 477 25.22 0.48 18.30
CA VAL A 477 24.97 1.41 17.19
C VAL A 477 26.26 2.09 16.75
N ALA A 478 26.47 2.16 15.46
CA ALA A 478 27.60 2.86 14.85
C ALA A 478 27.18 3.69 13.65
N GLU A 479 27.80 4.86 13.51
CA GLU A 479 27.81 5.64 12.27
C GLU A 479 28.97 5.19 11.40
N VAL A 480 28.73 5.17 10.10
CA VAL A 480 29.72 4.73 9.11
C VAL A 480 30.10 5.90 8.20
N PHE A 481 31.38 6.15 8.09
CA PHE A 481 31.93 7.21 7.25
C PHE A 481 32.91 6.65 6.23
N ILE A 482 32.86 7.20 5.02
CA ILE A 482 33.87 6.93 3.98
C ILE A 482 34.49 8.23 3.49
N LYS A 483 35.77 8.19 3.15
CA LYS A 483 36.48 9.27 2.48
C LYS A 483 36.56 8.97 1.00
N VAL A 484 35.93 9.82 0.21
CA VAL A 484 35.87 9.68 -1.24
C VAL A 484 36.85 10.62 -1.91
N LYS A 485 37.62 10.10 -2.84
CA LYS A 485 38.69 10.83 -3.53
C LYS A 485 38.15 12.01 -4.35
N ALA A 486 38.96 13.06 -4.44
CA ALA A 486 38.70 14.22 -5.28
C ALA A 486 38.39 13.82 -6.73
N ASN A 487 37.42 14.49 -7.36
CA ASN A 487 37.02 14.30 -8.75
C ASN A 487 36.66 12.85 -9.13
N SER A 488 36.23 12.03 -8.16
CA SER A 488 35.85 10.64 -8.43
C SER A 488 34.43 10.51 -9.00
N GLY A 489 33.64 11.61 -9.00
CA GLY A 489 32.27 11.57 -9.44
C GLY A 489 31.39 10.76 -8.49
N ASP A 490 30.49 9.97 -9.06
CA ASP A 490 29.54 9.17 -8.33
C ASP A 490 30.15 7.90 -7.73
N THR A 491 29.94 7.71 -6.46
CA THR A 491 30.25 6.50 -5.71
C THR A 491 28.98 5.91 -5.17
N SER A 492 28.55 4.79 -5.73
CA SER A 492 27.31 4.10 -5.36
C SER A 492 27.60 3.00 -4.35
N PHE A 493 26.69 2.75 -3.44
CA PHE A 493 26.82 1.64 -2.50
C PHE A 493 25.51 0.91 -2.26
N SER A 494 25.66 -0.36 -1.95
CA SER A 494 24.62 -1.23 -1.41
C SER A 494 25.09 -1.78 -0.07
N LEU A 495 24.16 -2.22 0.78
CA LEU A 495 24.53 -2.80 2.05
C LEU A 495 23.59 -3.95 2.43
N ARG A 496 24.13 -4.87 3.22
CA ARG A 496 23.39 -5.99 3.78
C ARG A 496 23.92 -6.35 5.16
N ALA A 497 23.04 -6.90 6.01
CA ALA A 497 23.49 -7.56 7.22
C ALA A 497 23.56 -9.07 7.02
N THR A 498 24.56 -9.69 7.60
CA THR A 498 24.75 -11.13 7.64
C THR A 498 24.97 -11.57 9.08
N GLY A 499 24.56 -12.76 9.44
CA GLY A 499 24.74 -13.29 10.79
C GLY A 499 24.38 -14.76 10.89
N PRO A 500 24.50 -15.35 12.07
CA PRO A 500 24.17 -16.76 12.28
C PRO A 500 22.71 -17.05 11.92
N SER A 501 22.42 -18.23 11.49
CA SER A 501 21.30 -18.74 10.71
C SER A 501 19.86 -18.56 11.25
N ARG A 502 19.65 -17.81 12.30
CA ARG A 502 18.32 -17.40 12.78
C ARG A 502 18.36 -15.95 13.21
N PHE A 503 18.18 -15.08 12.25
CA PHE A 503 17.80 -13.72 12.54
C PHE A 503 16.36 -13.70 13.04
N ASP A 504 16.16 -13.33 14.28
CA ASP A 504 14.98 -12.60 14.63
C ASP A 504 15.10 -11.24 13.93
N SER A 505 14.57 -11.22 12.75
CA SER A 505 14.73 -10.16 11.76
C SER A 505 14.16 -8.80 12.22
N GLY A 506 13.68 -8.71 13.47
CA GLY A 506 13.11 -7.51 14.07
C GLY A 506 14.09 -6.45 14.51
N GLU A 507 15.36 -6.78 14.59
CA GLU A 507 16.29 -6.00 15.38
C GLU A 507 17.44 -5.35 14.60
N CYS A 508 17.78 -5.83 13.39
CA CYS A 508 18.82 -5.23 12.57
C CYS A 508 18.29 -4.04 11.79
N CYS A 509 18.83 -2.87 12.02
CA CYS A 509 18.36 -1.64 11.43
C CYS A 509 19.50 -0.85 10.82
N TYR A 510 19.24 -0.33 9.63
CA TYR A 510 20.05 0.72 9.03
C TYR A 510 19.22 2.00 8.98
N TYR A 511 19.80 3.07 9.51
CA TYR A 511 19.23 4.39 9.46
C TYR A 511 20.10 5.28 8.56
N ARG A 512 19.49 5.83 7.51
CA ARG A 512 20.13 6.74 6.59
C ARG A 512 19.86 8.19 6.98
N PRO A 513 20.86 8.97 7.41
CA PRO A 513 20.75 10.41 7.37
C PRO A 513 20.80 10.90 5.91
N SER A 514 20.59 12.19 5.69
CA SER A 514 20.95 12.78 4.40
C SER A 514 22.40 12.40 4.09
N LEU A 515 22.69 11.85 2.89
CA LEU A 515 24.05 11.52 2.45
C LEU A 515 24.86 12.82 2.18
N ALA A 516 24.89 13.69 3.16
CA ALA A 516 25.59 14.95 3.09
C ALA A 516 27.10 14.74 3.33
N GLU A 517 27.89 15.65 2.80
CA GLU A 517 29.27 15.78 3.16
C GLU A 517 29.40 15.93 4.69
N ALA A 518 30.23 15.11 5.30
CA ALA A 518 30.49 15.16 6.73
C ALA A 518 31.65 16.10 7.03
N ASP A 519 31.52 16.96 8.03
CA ASP A 519 32.63 17.72 8.55
C ASP A 519 33.71 16.75 9.10
N ALA A 520 34.97 16.99 8.78
CA ALA A 520 36.07 16.17 9.25
C ALA A 520 36.15 16.08 10.79
N SER A 521 35.60 17.07 11.50
CA SER A 521 35.56 17.12 12.98
C SER A 521 34.57 16.13 13.59
N VAL A 522 33.55 15.70 12.86
CA VAL A 522 32.50 14.75 13.34
C VAL A 522 32.76 13.32 12.86
N VAL A 523 33.77 13.11 12.05
CA VAL A 523 34.14 11.78 11.55
C VAL A 523 34.70 10.93 12.69
N GLY A 524 34.18 9.72 12.86
CA GLY A 524 34.56 8.82 13.94
C GLY A 524 36.06 8.54 14.04
N THR A 525 36.50 8.15 15.22
CA THR A 525 37.89 7.90 15.54
C THR A 525 38.37 6.48 15.26
N THR A 526 37.46 5.53 15.17
CA THR A 526 37.81 4.13 14.91
C THR A 526 38.13 3.93 13.44
N VAL A 527 39.39 3.74 13.14
CA VAL A 527 39.90 3.47 11.77
C VAL A 527 39.50 2.05 11.38
N VAL A 528 38.97 1.92 10.19
CA VAL A 528 38.74 0.62 9.55
C VAL A 528 40.02 0.20 8.86
N ASN A 529 40.58 -0.91 9.30
CA ASN A 529 41.82 -1.41 8.71
C ASN A 529 41.55 -1.93 7.30
N ALA A 530 42.28 -1.37 6.33
CA ALA A 530 42.28 -1.91 4.98
C ALA A 530 43.02 -3.25 4.93
N ARG A 531 42.34 -4.29 4.49
CA ARG A 531 42.97 -5.58 4.19
C ARG A 531 42.84 -5.84 2.69
N MET A 532 43.97 -6.19 2.07
CA MET A 532 43.90 -6.73 0.70
C MET A 532 43.59 -8.22 0.78
N SER A 533 42.52 -8.67 0.18
CA SER A 533 42.26 -10.10 0.02
C SER A 533 42.66 -10.54 -1.38
N LEU A 534 43.36 -11.65 -1.45
CA LEU A 534 43.56 -12.38 -2.69
C LEU A 534 42.30 -13.20 -3.02
N HIS A 535 41.85 -13.05 -4.24
CA HIS A 535 40.79 -13.91 -4.78
C HIS A 535 41.33 -15.35 -4.88
N ASN A 536 40.50 -16.34 -4.50
CA ASN A 536 40.71 -17.77 -4.56
C ASN A 536 41.32 -18.49 -3.35
N GLY A 537 40.90 -18.15 -2.15
CA GLY A 537 41.03 -19.10 -1.01
C GLY A 537 42.46 -19.35 -0.49
N LEU A 538 43.43 -18.59 -0.91
CA LEU A 538 44.78 -18.62 -0.33
C LEU A 538 44.98 -17.43 0.59
N ALA A 539 45.32 -17.74 1.81
CA ALA A 539 45.47 -16.77 2.87
C ALA A 539 46.56 -15.70 2.52
N GLY A 540 46.10 -14.47 2.42
CA GLY A 540 46.80 -13.39 3.09
C GLY A 540 47.90 -12.65 2.36
N ILE A 541 48.06 -12.69 1.03
CA ILE A 541 49.06 -11.82 0.38
C ILE A 541 48.45 -11.15 -0.84
N GLY A 542 48.28 -9.81 -0.81
CA GLY A 542 47.80 -9.01 -1.93
C GLY A 542 48.96 -8.49 -2.80
N ALA A 543 48.77 -8.53 -4.12
CA ALA A 543 49.62 -7.77 -5.03
C ALA A 543 48.78 -6.69 -5.71
N ASN A 544 49.34 -5.48 -5.88
CA ASN A 544 48.72 -4.48 -6.75
C ASN A 544 48.81 -4.93 -8.22
N GLU A 545 48.13 -4.28 -9.13
CA GLU A 545 48.15 -4.57 -10.57
C GLU A 545 49.56 -4.52 -11.21
N LYS A 546 50.55 -4.00 -10.50
CA LYS A 546 51.94 -3.97 -10.90
C LYS A 546 52.77 -5.13 -10.32
N GLY A 547 52.10 -6.10 -9.67
CA GLY A 547 52.76 -7.25 -9.07
C GLY A 547 53.63 -6.91 -7.85
N VAL A 548 53.42 -5.76 -7.24
CA VAL A 548 54.15 -5.37 -6.04
C VAL A 548 53.48 -5.95 -4.83
N LEU A 549 54.14 -6.88 -4.18
CA LEU A 549 53.76 -7.43 -2.89
C LEU A 549 53.93 -6.35 -1.82
N THR A 550 52.84 -5.84 -1.27
CA THR A 550 52.89 -4.95 -0.12
C THR A 550 52.56 -5.74 1.12
N ILE A 551 53.53 -6.03 1.94
CA ILE A 551 53.31 -6.51 3.30
C ILE A 551 53.17 -5.26 4.17
N ALA A 552 51.93 -4.96 4.60
CA ALA A 552 51.73 -3.89 5.57
C ALA A 552 52.33 -4.35 6.91
N THR A 553 53.51 -3.93 7.16
CA THR A 553 54.05 -3.94 8.51
C THR A 553 53.48 -2.73 9.25
N ALA A 554 52.91 -2.95 10.40
CA ALA A 554 52.81 -1.89 11.41
C ALA A 554 54.17 -1.20 11.49
N THR A 555 54.17 0.13 11.54
CA THR A 555 55.32 1.00 11.64
C THR A 555 56.46 0.31 12.39
N ALA A 556 57.32 -0.39 11.65
CA ALA A 556 58.54 -0.89 12.23
C ALA A 556 59.50 0.28 12.21
N THR A 557 59.83 0.79 13.37
CA THR A 557 61.13 1.36 13.59
C THR A 557 62.13 0.33 13.04
N ALA A 558 62.91 0.70 12.07
CA ALA A 558 63.88 -0.22 11.50
C ALA A 558 64.64 -0.91 12.64
N PRO A 559 64.70 -2.23 12.70
CA PRO A 559 65.44 -2.90 13.76
C PRO A 559 66.90 -2.46 13.68
N SER A 560 67.46 -2.12 14.81
CA SER A 560 68.83 -1.65 14.91
C SER A 560 69.87 -2.74 14.64
N THR A 561 69.45 -3.95 14.25
CA THR A 561 70.32 -5.10 13.97
C THR A 561 70.14 -5.55 12.54
N THR A 562 71.26 -5.77 11.86
CA THR A 562 71.35 -6.30 10.49
C THR A 562 71.21 -7.82 10.41
N THR A 563 70.85 -8.47 11.52
CA THR A 563 70.77 -9.94 11.55
C THR A 563 69.41 -10.38 11.04
N VAL A 564 69.39 -11.13 9.95
CA VAL A 564 68.16 -11.74 9.39
C VAL A 564 67.63 -12.77 10.37
N ALA A 565 66.39 -12.56 10.85
CA ALA A 565 65.75 -13.48 11.78
C ALA A 565 65.22 -14.74 11.09
N GLY A 566 64.95 -14.64 9.80
CA GLY A 566 64.48 -15.77 8.99
C GLY A 566 64.12 -15.39 7.56
N TYR A 567 63.58 -16.34 6.82
CA TYR A 567 63.10 -16.14 5.45
C TYR A 567 61.71 -16.67 5.28
N VAL A 568 60.85 -15.91 4.62
CA VAL A 568 59.58 -16.36 4.10
C VAL A 568 59.77 -16.77 2.64
N THR A 569 59.42 -18.00 2.30
CA THR A 569 59.47 -18.44 0.89
C THR A 569 58.18 -18.03 0.20
N VAL A 570 58.28 -17.29 -0.89
CA VAL A 570 57.16 -16.83 -1.71
C VAL A 570 57.34 -17.35 -3.12
N ASN A 571 56.35 -18.03 -3.67
CA ASN A 571 56.39 -18.43 -5.07
C ASN A 571 55.93 -17.28 -5.95
N ILE A 572 56.77 -16.82 -6.84
CA ILE A 572 56.48 -15.75 -7.79
C ILE A 572 56.67 -16.33 -9.20
N ASN A 573 55.57 -16.41 -9.95
CA ASN A 573 55.53 -16.95 -11.31
C ASN A 573 56.17 -18.35 -11.42
N GLY A 574 55.84 -19.24 -10.47
CA GLY A 574 56.36 -20.61 -10.45
C GLY A 574 57.76 -20.76 -9.87
N THR A 575 58.40 -19.67 -9.44
CA THR A 575 59.75 -19.70 -8.85
C THR A 575 59.69 -19.30 -7.38
N ASP A 576 60.19 -20.15 -6.52
CA ASP A 576 60.31 -19.89 -5.08
C ASP A 576 61.40 -18.83 -4.81
N ARG A 577 61.00 -17.76 -4.14
CA ARG A 577 61.85 -16.69 -3.70
C ARG A 577 61.83 -16.54 -2.20
N LYS A 578 63.00 -16.31 -1.60
CA LYS A 578 63.11 -16.08 -0.15
C LYS A 578 63.13 -14.59 0.13
N ILE A 579 62.19 -14.13 0.98
CA ILE A 579 62.17 -12.76 1.49
C ILE A 579 62.67 -12.81 2.93
N ALA A 580 63.74 -12.09 3.21
CA ALA A 580 64.29 -12.01 4.57
C ALA A 580 63.37 -11.16 5.46
N TYR A 581 63.15 -11.57 6.73
CA TYR A 581 62.58 -10.74 7.76
C TYR A 581 63.56 -10.58 8.92
N TYR A 582 63.49 -9.43 9.58
CA TYR A 582 64.42 -9.03 10.64
C TYR A 582 63.70 -8.96 11.97
#